data_ad4cac139a6738f03d2e88effc8552df
#
_entry.id   ad4cac139a6738f03d2e88effc8552df
#
_cell.length_a   1.000
_cell.length_b   1.000
_cell.length_c   1.000
_cell.angle_alpha   90.00
_cell.angle_beta   90.00
_cell.angle_gamma   90.00
#
_symmetry.space_group_name_H-M   'P 1'
#
loop_
_entity.id
_entity.type
_entity.pdbx_description
1 polymer ?
#
loop_
_entity_poly.entity_id
_entity_poly.type
_entity_poly.pdbx_seq_one_letter_code
_entity_poly.pdbx_strand_id
1 'polypeptide(L)'
;YLFRIADDPVTKNISVSGDYPAAPRDAVVSNQSCNNCHGDQGIAPHAGDKPSDQYAYASMVASECVVCHEGSEYAWIPDSFKGLVHGIHNSHNRPSGSYEFVPPFGGPPIDFEVSYPTYMTNCSVCHDSTETLAAANAMTVTGDNCFSCHESMDSWDFTASGLTFHNGFAPTEDCTVCHNASGVASGKVVVTDFHNGLETERVGIIHDGEDLSVAWGKDFTWQIDSVVDDKTNLKISWSATYKGNPVNPCNITATADAPVFYPYGPNTANEGTLSMLRSYAQGDDYVLGQANAPGQAAAVNLSTTNTVCAANVATTTIPVDAAIPAGTRGIVALQGKPQLPVPAGMSTKHWTYPLLFVRVPTPTYEFIVGTGAKATTPRREIADTAQCLKCHVGSLYQHGNTRVDNVTMCIICHNSASSEQNNRVLMGVDKSEAYDGKVGQTYELKTMLHAIHSAGSGLAPFTLYRTRGIYAWTAEGATLPNWPTGAPTCRSSVDAAAPAPMTGFTVFGADPAVAQSCQTHNLYHPTYPRPFNDCAACHVGGFDLIPDQGKAVATTLD
;
A
#
# COMPACT_ATOMS: atom_id res chain seq x y z
N TYR A 1 22.60 -6.30 29.58
CA TYR A 1 23.57 -5.20 29.71
C TYR A 1 23.82 -4.58 28.34
N LEU A 2 23.85 -3.27 28.29
CA LEU A 2 24.16 -2.48 27.12
C LEU A 2 25.60 -1.94 27.24
N PHE A 3 26.44 -2.23 26.26
CA PHE A 3 27.77 -1.66 26.15
C PHE A 3 27.82 -0.78 24.91
N ARG A 4 28.30 0.43 25.05
CA ARG A 4 28.44 1.37 23.94
C ARG A 4 29.91 1.70 23.73
N ILE A 5 30.40 1.54 22.52
CA ILE A 5 31.75 1.92 22.10
C ILE A 5 31.57 2.87 20.92
N ALA A 6 31.84 4.12 21.13
CA ALA A 6 31.58 5.18 20.15
C ALA A 6 30.11 5.17 19.73
N ASP A 7 29.81 5.08 18.44
CA ASP A 7 28.45 5.11 17.89
C ASP A 7 27.93 3.71 17.50
N ASP A 8 28.58 2.66 17.97
CA ASP A 8 28.22 1.28 17.67
C ASP A 8 27.92 0.50 18.96
N PRO A 9 26.67 0.58 19.49
CA PRO A 9 26.26 -0.09 20.71
C PRO A 9 26.19 -1.61 20.51
N VAL A 10 26.64 -2.34 21.53
CA VAL A 10 26.62 -3.80 21.55
C VAL A 10 25.82 -4.28 22.76
N THR A 11 24.85 -5.16 22.50
CA THR A 11 24.07 -5.82 23.55
C THR A 11 24.50 -7.27 23.75
N LYS A 12 24.40 -7.73 24.97
CA LYS A 12 24.68 -9.11 25.34
C LYS A 12 23.77 -9.56 26.47
N ASN A 13 23.12 -10.68 26.29
CA ASN A 13 22.40 -11.35 27.37
C ASN A 13 23.39 -12.09 28.27
N ILE A 14 23.39 -11.76 29.55
CA ILE A 14 24.20 -12.46 30.56
C ILE A 14 23.33 -12.77 31.79
N SER A 15 23.67 -13.82 32.51
CA SER A 15 23.05 -14.11 33.80
C SER A 15 23.56 -13.14 34.87
N VAL A 16 22.85 -13.03 35.98
CA VAL A 16 23.26 -12.21 37.12
C VAL A 16 24.58 -12.70 37.72
N SER A 17 24.91 -13.97 37.56
CA SER A 17 26.19 -14.56 37.96
C SER A 17 27.36 -14.24 37.02
N GLY A 18 27.07 -13.62 35.86
CA GLY A 18 28.07 -13.32 34.84
C GLY A 18 28.16 -14.36 33.73
N ASP A 19 27.44 -15.47 33.84
CA ASP A 19 27.37 -16.49 32.81
C ASP A 19 26.32 -16.13 31.74
N TYR A 20 26.41 -16.73 30.57
CA TYR A 20 25.33 -16.63 29.59
C TYR A 20 24.07 -17.33 30.11
N PRO A 21 22.89 -16.74 29.96
CA PRO A 21 21.65 -17.45 30.24
C PRO A 21 21.53 -18.68 29.33
N ALA A 22 20.99 -19.75 29.88
CA ALA A 22 20.77 -21.00 29.14
C ALA A 22 19.81 -20.79 27.95
N ALA A 23 18.88 -19.85 28.06
CA ALA A 23 17.99 -19.38 27.01
C ALA A 23 18.07 -17.84 26.94
N PRO A 24 18.82 -17.27 25.99
CA PRO A 24 18.78 -15.83 25.76
C PRO A 24 17.37 -15.42 25.30
N ARG A 25 17.03 -14.16 25.48
CA ARG A 25 15.76 -13.62 24.97
C ARG A 25 15.71 -13.80 23.47
N ASP A 26 14.63 -14.43 22.99
CA ASP A 26 14.40 -14.58 21.57
C ASP A 26 14.13 -13.23 20.91
N ALA A 27 14.66 -13.04 19.71
CA ALA A 27 14.33 -11.90 18.89
C ALA A 27 12.88 -12.04 18.39
N VAL A 28 12.04 -11.05 18.67
CA VAL A 28 10.63 -11.05 18.22
C VAL A 28 10.50 -10.38 16.85
N VAL A 29 11.43 -9.49 16.51
CA VAL A 29 11.53 -8.80 15.22
C VAL A 29 12.98 -8.76 14.77
N SER A 30 13.21 -8.72 13.46
CA SER A 30 14.54 -8.49 12.91
C SER A 30 14.84 -7.00 12.79
N ASN A 31 16.10 -6.61 12.90
CA ASN A 31 16.50 -5.23 12.60
C ASN A 31 16.26 -4.90 11.12
N GLN A 32 16.33 -5.90 10.24
CA GLN A 32 16.08 -5.73 8.83
C GLN A 32 14.63 -5.29 8.54
N SER A 33 13.65 -5.79 9.29
CA SER A 33 12.25 -5.34 9.18
C SER A 33 12.13 -3.83 9.41
N CYS A 34 12.79 -3.31 10.44
CA CYS A 34 12.83 -1.87 10.72
C CYS A 34 13.56 -1.12 9.59
N ASN A 35 14.74 -1.61 9.18
CA ASN A 35 15.60 -0.98 8.19
C ASN A 35 14.97 -0.97 6.79
N ASN A 36 14.07 -1.89 6.49
CA ASN A 36 13.33 -1.87 5.23
C ASN A 36 12.62 -0.53 4.99
N CYS A 37 12.04 0.06 6.05
CA CYS A 37 11.37 1.36 5.98
C CYS A 37 12.29 2.50 6.42
N HIS A 38 13.04 2.36 7.50
CA HIS A 38 13.85 3.42 8.09
C HIS A 38 15.26 3.57 7.50
N GLY A 39 15.72 2.61 6.70
CA GLY A 39 17.06 2.58 6.13
C GLY A 39 18.13 2.14 7.12
N ASP A 40 19.33 1.85 6.60
CA ASP A 40 20.44 1.35 7.42
C ASP A 40 20.99 2.40 8.40
N GLN A 41 20.74 3.68 8.15
CA GLN A 41 21.07 4.76 9.09
C GLN A 41 20.06 4.87 10.23
N GLY A 42 18.92 4.23 10.09
CA GLY A 42 17.85 4.16 11.07
C GLY A 42 17.19 5.50 11.41
N ILE A 43 16.16 5.43 12.24
CA ILE A 43 15.77 6.56 13.07
C ILE A 43 16.67 6.52 14.30
N ALA A 44 17.35 7.60 14.60
CA ALA A 44 18.00 7.78 15.89
C ALA A 44 16.97 8.43 16.85
N PRO A 45 16.13 7.66 17.55
CA PRO A 45 14.98 8.19 18.29
C PRO A 45 15.42 9.13 19.42
N HIS A 46 16.68 9.07 19.82
CA HIS A 46 17.26 9.94 20.82
C HIS A 46 18.30 10.92 20.24
N ALA A 47 18.39 11.03 18.92
CA ALA A 47 19.10 12.11 18.27
C ALA A 47 18.22 13.36 18.36
N GLY A 48 18.16 13.96 19.53
CA GLY A 48 17.51 15.26 19.70
C GLY A 48 18.24 16.33 18.90
N ASP A 49 17.64 17.52 18.82
CA ASP A 49 18.21 18.71 18.18
C ASP A 49 19.53 19.19 18.80
N LYS A 50 20.07 18.45 19.72
CA LYS A 50 21.30 18.80 20.45
C LYS A 50 22.43 17.84 20.09
N PRO A 51 23.57 18.37 19.61
CA PRO A 51 24.76 17.57 19.35
C PRO A 51 25.31 16.80 20.56
N SER A 52 24.76 17.06 21.74
CA SER A 52 25.14 16.43 22.99
C SER A 52 24.23 15.26 23.39
N ASP A 53 23.31 14.82 22.51
CA ASP A 53 22.44 13.70 22.83
C ASP A 53 23.26 12.41 22.91
N GLN A 54 23.50 11.98 24.14
CA GLN A 54 24.31 10.80 24.45
C GLN A 54 23.61 9.49 24.06
N TYR A 55 22.37 9.54 23.60
CA TYR A 55 21.54 8.39 23.25
C TYR A 55 21.27 8.29 21.75
N ALA A 56 21.98 9.06 20.91
CA ALA A 56 21.88 8.92 19.48
C ALA A 56 22.48 7.56 19.04
N TYR A 57 21.70 6.80 18.29
CA TYR A 57 22.10 5.51 17.74
C TYR A 57 22.25 5.63 16.22
N ALA A 58 23.31 5.04 15.68
CA ALA A 58 23.58 5.09 14.24
C ALA A 58 22.69 4.16 13.42
N SER A 59 22.05 3.17 14.06
CA SER A 59 21.16 2.22 13.42
C SER A 59 20.10 1.72 14.39
N MET A 60 18.99 1.21 13.84
CA MET A 60 17.94 0.56 14.62
C MET A 60 18.38 -0.84 15.05
N VAL A 61 18.56 -1.04 16.34
CA VAL A 61 18.86 -2.35 16.93
C VAL A 61 17.83 -2.64 18.01
N ALA A 62 16.82 -3.42 17.67
CA ALA A 62 15.68 -3.69 18.54
C ALA A 62 16.08 -4.23 19.93
N SER A 63 17.14 -5.05 20.00
CA SER A 63 17.66 -5.58 21.29
C SER A 63 18.25 -4.51 22.21
N GLU A 64 18.61 -3.35 21.69
CA GLU A 64 19.10 -2.22 22.48
C GLU A 64 17.95 -1.41 23.05
N CYS A 65 16.92 -1.17 22.22
CA CYS A 65 15.76 -0.40 22.63
C CYS A 65 15.06 -1.03 23.84
N VAL A 66 14.92 -2.36 23.85
CA VAL A 66 14.27 -3.09 24.94
C VAL A 66 15.05 -3.10 26.25
N VAL A 67 16.31 -2.67 26.28
CA VAL A 67 17.09 -2.53 27.52
C VAL A 67 16.54 -1.38 28.38
N CYS A 68 16.02 -0.35 27.74
CA CYS A 68 15.43 0.80 28.43
C CYS A 68 13.89 0.78 28.36
N HIS A 69 13.32 0.32 27.25
CA HIS A 69 11.87 0.22 27.03
C HIS A 69 11.35 -1.17 27.43
N GLU A 70 11.53 -1.55 28.67
CA GLU A 70 11.16 -2.89 29.17
C GLU A 70 9.74 -2.98 29.74
N GLY A 71 9.08 -1.83 29.97
CA GLY A 71 7.72 -1.77 30.49
C GLY A 71 7.57 -2.11 31.97
N SER A 72 8.66 -2.11 32.75
CA SER A 72 8.57 -2.33 34.19
C SER A 72 8.23 -1.03 34.92
N GLU A 73 7.61 -1.15 36.12
CA GLU A 73 7.30 -0.01 37.00
C GLU A 73 8.54 0.82 37.41
N TYR A 74 9.73 0.25 37.25
CA TYR A 74 11.00 0.90 37.52
C TYR A 74 11.64 1.53 36.30
N ALA A 75 11.07 1.30 35.13
CA ALA A 75 11.52 1.97 33.93
C ALA A 75 11.08 3.44 34.04
N TRP A 76 12.03 4.33 33.93
CA TRP A 76 11.79 5.78 33.89
C TRP A 76 11.11 6.20 32.57
N ILE A 77 10.81 5.24 31.73
CA ILE A 77 10.19 5.36 30.43
C ILE A 77 8.88 4.59 30.50
N PRO A 78 7.73 5.30 30.43
CA PRO A 78 6.42 4.72 30.74
C PRO A 78 5.98 3.64 29.77
N ASP A 79 6.51 3.63 28.54
CA ASP A 79 6.05 2.74 27.50
C ASP A 79 7.05 1.62 27.19
N SER A 80 6.55 0.40 27.14
CA SER A 80 7.33 -0.72 26.65
C SER A 80 7.69 -0.53 25.16
N PHE A 81 8.79 -1.13 24.74
CA PHE A 81 9.19 -1.09 23.31
C PHE A 81 8.06 -1.56 22.39
N LYS A 82 7.32 -2.58 22.81
CA LYS A 82 6.13 -3.05 22.11
C LYS A 82 5.06 -1.96 22.00
N GLY A 83 4.72 -1.31 23.10
CA GLY A 83 3.73 -0.23 23.13
C GLY A 83 4.12 0.95 22.26
N LEU A 84 5.39 1.38 22.34
CA LEU A 84 5.90 2.46 21.50
C LEU A 84 5.82 2.12 20.00
N VAL A 85 6.38 0.98 19.59
CA VAL A 85 6.43 0.63 18.17
C VAL A 85 5.03 0.45 17.61
N HIS A 86 4.17 -0.31 18.27
CA HIS A 86 2.81 -0.54 17.79
C HIS A 86 1.98 0.74 17.84
N GLY A 87 2.05 1.50 18.94
CA GLY A 87 1.27 2.73 19.13
C GLY A 87 1.64 3.81 18.12
N ILE A 88 2.92 4.06 17.92
CA ILE A 88 3.41 5.05 16.94
C ILE A 88 2.99 4.66 15.52
N HIS A 89 3.23 3.42 15.08
CA HIS A 89 2.91 3.02 13.72
C HIS A 89 1.39 2.89 13.47
N ASN A 90 0.60 2.68 14.51
CA ASN A 90 -0.86 2.65 14.43
C ASN A 90 -1.53 3.98 14.76
N SER A 91 -0.76 5.04 15.00
CA SER A 91 -1.25 6.32 15.52
C SER A 91 -2.41 6.90 14.70
N HIS A 92 -2.30 6.89 13.37
CA HIS A 92 -3.35 7.39 12.47
C HIS A 92 -4.69 6.63 12.61
N ASN A 93 -4.67 5.36 13.01
CA ASN A 93 -5.89 4.53 13.18
C ASN A 93 -6.46 4.61 14.60
N ARG A 94 -5.82 5.33 15.52
CA ARG A 94 -6.32 5.52 16.88
C ARG A 94 -7.49 6.51 16.85
N PRO A 95 -8.47 6.43 17.77
CA PRO A 95 -9.56 7.39 17.85
C PRO A 95 -9.11 8.85 17.99
N SER A 96 -7.98 9.10 18.68
CA SER A 96 -7.35 10.42 18.78
C SER A 96 -6.69 10.89 17.48
N GLY A 97 -6.36 9.96 16.56
CA GLY A 97 -5.58 10.22 15.35
C GLY A 97 -4.07 10.31 15.60
N SER A 98 -3.63 10.19 16.86
CA SER A 98 -2.23 10.30 17.24
C SER A 98 -1.84 9.30 18.33
N TYR A 99 -0.54 9.17 18.56
CA TYR A 99 0.04 8.52 19.73
C TYR A 99 0.82 9.56 20.52
N GLU A 100 0.34 9.89 21.71
CA GLU A 100 1.00 10.84 22.59
C GLU A 100 2.05 10.13 23.46
N PHE A 101 3.28 10.61 23.40
CA PHE A 101 4.36 10.23 24.30
C PHE A 101 4.66 11.38 25.27
N VAL A 102 4.56 11.11 26.56
CA VAL A 102 4.89 12.09 27.60
C VAL A 102 6.30 11.84 28.11
N PRO A 103 7.27 12.75 27.85
CA PRO A 103 8.64 12.57 28.30
C PRO A 103 8.74 12.47 29.85
N PRO A 104 9.38 11.43 30.40
CA PRO A 104 9.40 11.18 31.85
C PRO A 104 10.19 12.25 32.66
N PHE A 105 11.06 13.01 31.99
CA PHE A 105 11.88 14.04 32.64
C PHE A 105 11.32 15.47 32.51
N GLY A 106 10.08 15.59 32.12
CA GLY A 106 9.43 16.86 31.82
C GLY A 106 9.77 17.35 30.40
N GLY A 107 8.82 18.00 29.84
CA GLY A 107 8.82 18.48 28.44
C GLY A 107 7.38 18.45 27.95
N PRO A 108 7.08 19.12 26.84
CA PRO A 108 5.77 19.00 26.23
C PRO A 108 5.57 17.55 25.73
N PRO A 109 4.33 17.04 25.75
CA PRO A 109 4.00 15.81 25.06
C PRO A 109 4.44 15.85 23.59
N ILE A 110 4.82 14.69 23.08
CA ILE A 110 5.20 14.51 21.67
C ILE A 110 4.10 13.66 21.03
N ASP A 111 3.39 14.25 20.08
CA ASP A 111 2.38 13.55 19.31
C ASP A 111 2.99 12.95 18.04
N PHE A 112 2.74 11.68 17.84
CA PHE A 112 3.09 10.98 16.62
C PHE A 112 1.84 10.73 15.79
N GLU A 113 1.82 11.24 14.58
CA GLU A 113 0.79 10.97 13.58
C GLU A 113 1.48 10.36 12.35
N VAL A 114 1.52 9.03 12.30
CA VAL A 114 2.26 8.28 11.28
C VAL A 114 1.31 7.70 10.26
N SER A 115 1.46 8.11 9.00
CA SER A 115 0.81 7.42 7.88
C SER A 115 1.57 6.15 7.52
N TYR A 116 1.15 5.04 8.11
CA TYR A 116 1.77 3.75 7.88
C TYR A 116 1.44 3.24 6.46
N PRO A 117 2.46 2.86 5.65
CA PRO A 117 2.26 2.59 4.23
C PRO A 117 1.58 1.25 3.91
N THR A 118 1.35 0.42 4.92
CA THR A 118 0.67 -0.88 4.82
C THR A 118 -0.34 -1.02 5.96
N TYR A 119 -0.61 -2.23 6.45
CA TYR A 119 -1.61 -2.46 7.49
C TYR A 119 -0.98 -2.98 8.77
N MET A 120 -1.29 -2.39 9.91
CA MET A 120 -0.79 -2.85 11.21
C MET A 120 -1.26 -4.26 11.57
N THR A 121 -2.39 -4.68 11.03
CA THR A 121 -2.90 -6.05 11.21
C THR A 121 -2.14 -7.10 10.40
N ASN A 122 -1.30 -6.67 9.45
CA ASN A 122 -0.36 -7.55 8.75
C ASN A 122 0.94 -7.65 9.57
N CYS A 123 0.93 -8.46 10.62
CA CYS A 123 2.04 -8.63 11.55
C CYS A 123 3.32 -9.09 10.85
N SER A 124 3.20 -9.85 9.74
CA SER A 124 4.34 -10.38 8.98
C SER A 124 5.23 -9.31 8.34
N VAL A 125 4.81 -8.05 8.33
CA VAL A 125 5.66 -6.93 7.85
C VAL A 125 6.87 -6.71 8.75
N CYS A 126 6.69 -6.84 10.06
CA CYS A 126 7.73 -6.66 11.06
C CYS A 126 8.20 -7.99 11.65
N HIS A 127 7.27 -8.92 11.86
CA HIS A 127 7.55 -10.29 12.31
C HIS A 127 7.82 -11.17 11.08
N ASP A 128 8.95 -10.96 10.43
CA ASP A 128 9.25 -11.36 9.05
C ASP A 128 9.83 -12.78 8.90
N SER A 129 10.04 -13.53 9.99
CA SER A 129 10.40 -14.93 9.96
C SER A 129 9.27 -15.82 10.49
N THR A 130 9.34 -17.11 10.16
CA THR A 130 8.38 -18.11 10.69
C THR A 130 8.34 -18.10 12.21
N GLU A 131 9.49 -17.99 12.85
CA GLU A 131 9.64 -18.02 14.31
C GLU A 131 9.09 -16.74 14.94
N THR A 132 9.43 -15.57 14.37
CA THR A 132 8.98 -14.27 14.91
C THR A 132 7.48 -14.07 14.70
N LEU A 133 6.93 -14.50 13.57
CA LEU A 133 5.49 -14.45 13.32
C LEU A 133 4.73 -15.44 14.21
N ALA A 134 5.26 -16.64 14.42
CA ALA A 134 4.67 -17.60 15.34
C ALA A 134 4.64 -17.07 16.78
N ALA A 135 5.68 -16.36 17.21
CA ALA A 135 5.71 -15.71 18.52
C ALA A 135 4.66 -14.61 18.64
N ALA A 136 4.49 -13.78 17.59
CA ALA A 136 3.43 -12.77 17.54
C ALA A 136 2.03 -13.40 17.57
N ASN A 137 1.82 -14.46 16.80
CA ASN A 137 0.55 -15.17 16.73
C ASN A 137 0.18 -15.90 18.03
N ALA A 138 1.17 -16.30 18.84
CA ALA A 138 0.97 -16.91 20.14
C ALA A 138 0.70 -15.89 21.26
N MET A 139 0.67 -14.58 20.95
CA MET A 139 0.46 -13.52 21.93
C MET A 139 -0.93 -13.63 22.57
N THR A 140 -0.95 -13.80 23.90
CA THR A 140 -2.19 -13.97 24.65
C THR A 140 -3.02 -12.69 24.71
N VAL A 141 -4.32 -12.85 24.96
CA VAL A 141 -5.26 -11.73 25.11
C VAL A 141 -5.09 -11.13 26.50
N THR A 142 -4.30 -10.08 26.59
CA THR A 142 -4.12 -9.27 27.81
C THR A 142 -4.34 -7.80 27.51
N GLY A 143 -4.64 -7.00 28.52
CA GLY A 143 -4.78 -5.56 28.36
C GLY A 143 -3.54 -4.94 27.74
N ASP A 144 -2.35 -5.26 28.24
CA ASP A 144 -1.06 -4.78 27.71
C ASP A 144 -0.87 -5.10 26.20
N ASN A 145 -1.26 -6.28 25.76
CA ASN A 145 -1.17 -6.65 24.34
C ASN A 145 -2.16 -5.87 23.47
N CYS A 146 -3.41 -5.71 23.93
CA CYS A 146 -4.43 -4.97 23.19
C CYS A 146 -4.12 -3.47 23.11
N PHE A 147 -3.80 -2.87 24.25
CA PHE A 147 -3.52 -1.43 24.34
C PHE A 147 -2.19 -1.02 23.72
N SER A 148 -1.33 -1.96 23.34
CA SER A 148 -0.15 -1.62 22.54
C SER A 148 -0.50 -1.02 21.16
N CYS A 149 -1.66 -1.39 20.57
CA CYS A 149 -2.15 -0.84 19.32
C CYS A 149 -3.39 0.03 19.53
N HIS A 150 -4.31 -0.38 20.41
CA HIS A 150 -5.56 0.29 20.65
C HIS A 150 -5.44 1.33 21.77
N GLU A 151 -6.07 2.48 21.58
CA GLU A 151 -6.07 3.56 22.58
C GLU A 151 -7.01 3.27 23.73
N SER A 152 -8.20 2.75 23.42
CA SER A 152 -9.26 2.43 24.37
C SER A 152 -10.14 1.31 23.81
N MET A 153 -10.69 0.51 24.71
CA MET A 153 -11.73 -0.45 24.36
C MET A 153 -13.13 0.17 24.32
N ASP A 154 -13.30 1.35 24.86
CA ASP A 154 -14.59 2.04 24.91
C ASP A 154 -15.09 2.43 23.52
N SER A 155 -14.17 2.59 22.55
CA SER A 155 -14.49 2.87 21.15
C SER A 155 -14.89 1.64 20.36
N TRP A 156 -14.81 0.44 20.92
CA TRP A 156 -15.16 -0.78 20.22
C TRP A 156 -16.66 -0.98 20.27
N ASP A 157 -17.27 -1.02 19.09
CA ASP A 157 -18.71 -1.28 19.00
C ASP A 157 -19.01 -2.76 19.23
N PHE A 158 -19.17 -3.12 20.50
CA PHE A 158 -19.67 -4.44 20.89
C PHE A 158 -21.19 -4.53 20.90
N THR A 159 -21.89 -3.44 20.62
CA THR A 159 -23.37 -3.38 20.70
C THR A 159 -24.03 -4.31 19.70
N ALA A 160 -23.43 -4.51 18.51
CA ALA A 160 -23.90 -5.46 17.51
C ALA A 160 -23.91 -6.92 18.01
N SER A 161 -23.07 -7.25 19.01
CA SER A 161 -23.02 -8.58 19.64
C SER A 161 -23.81 -8.65 20.96
N GLY A 162 -24.39 -7.54 21.41
CA GLY A 162 -25.11 -7.46 22.69
C GLY A 162 -24.21 -7.54 23.93
N LEU A 163 -22.88 -7.40 23.74
CA LEU A 163 -21.91 -7.50 24.82
C LEU A 163 -21.51 -6.10 25.31
N THR A 164 -21.87 -5.78 26.54
CA THR A 164 -21.52 -4.52 27.23
C THR A 164 -20.39 -4.71 28.26
N PHE A 165 -19.72 -5.86 28.24
CA PHE A 165 -18.82 -6.27 29.30
C PHE A 165 -17.42 -5.62 29.22
N HIS A 166 -17.10 -4.89 28.17
CA HIS A 166 -15.73 -4.43 27.94
C HIS A 166 -15.50 -2.94 28.25
N ASN A 167 -16.49 -2.25 28.76
CA ASN A 167 -16.33 -0.84 29.12
C ASN A 167 -15.52 -0.69 30.41
N GLY A 168 -14.51 0.18 30.39
CA GLY A 168 -13.72 0.55 31.55
C GLY A 168 -12.55 -0.36 31.90
N PHE A 169 -12.13 -1.27 31.00
CA PHE A 169 -10.93 -2.08 31.21
C PHE A 169 -9.65 -1.26 31.00
N ALA A 170 -8.65 -1.59 31.79
CA ALA A 170 -7.33 -0.94 31.77
C ALA A 170 -6.25 -1.85 31.18
N PRO A 171 -5.09 -1.30 30.78
CA PRO A 171 -3.96 -2.11 30.31
C PRO A 171 -3.47 -3.19 31.26
N THR A 172 -3.71 -3.02 32.55
CA THR A 172 -3.32 -3.98 33.60
C THR A 172 -4.28 -5.14 33.79
N GLU A 173 -5.41 -5.17 33.08
CA GLU A 173 -6.42 -6.20 33.24
C GLU A 173 -5.99 -7.55 32.66
N ASP A 174 -6.29 -8.60 33.39
CA ASP A 174 -6.08 -9.98 32.96
C ASP A 174 -7.29 -10.50 32.16
N CYS A 175 -7.26 -10.28 30.87
CA CYS A 175 -8.33 -10.72 29.96
C CYS A 175 -8.38 -12.25 29.80
N THR A 176 -7.32 -12.99 30.20
CA THR A 176 -7.26 -14.45 30.08
C THR A 176 -8.24 -15.16 31.00
N VAL A 177 -8.80 -14.48 31.98
CA VAL A 177 -9.89 -15.01 32.84
C VAL A 177 -11.08 -15.46 31.99
N CYS A 178 -11.41 -14.72 30.92
CA CYS A 178 -12.50 -15.02 30.00
C CYS A 178 -11.99 -15.53 28.65
N HIS A 179 -10.88 -15.01 28.16
CA HIS A 179 -10.27 -15.33 26.86
C HIS A 179 -9.23 -16.45 27.01
N ASN A 180 -9.72 -17.69 27.23
CA ASN A 180 -8.91 -18.90 27.30
C ASN A 180 -9.65 -20.07 26.65
N ALA A 181 -8.98 -21.20 26.48
CA ALA A 181 -9.52 -22.35 25.75
C ALA A 181 -10.85 -22.91 26.30
N SER A 182 -11.14 -22.70 27.59
CA SER A 182 -12.36 -23.17 28.27
C SER A 182 -13.22 -22.05 28.83
N GLY A 183 -12.81 -20.81 28.65
CA GLY A 183 -13.54 -19.62 29.12
C GLY A 183 -14.78 -19.30 28.31
N VAL A 184 -15.56 -18.33 28.80
CA VAL A 184 -16.81 -17.86 28.14
C VAL A 184 -16.55 -17.25 26.77
N ALA A 185 -15.33 -16.78 26.50
CA ALA A 185 -14.87 -16.26 25.21
C ALA A 185 -13.93 -17.26 24.49
N SER A 186 -14.17 -18.56 24.66
CA SER A 186 -13.42 -19.62 23.98
C SER A 186 -13.40 -19.41 22.45
N GLY A 187 -12.27 -19.67 21.82
CA GLY A 187 -12.05 -19.36 20.39
C GLY A 187 -11.49 -17.96 20.12
N LYS A 188 -11.23 -17.18 21.19
CA LYS A 188 -10.55 -15.89 21.14
C LYS A 188 -9.46 -15.88 22.22
N VAL A 189 -8.43 -16.70 22.01
CA VAL A 189 -7.39 -17.01 23.02
C VAL A 189 -6.12 -16.20 22.79
N VAL A 190 -5.81 -15.91 21.52
CA VAL A 190 -4.66 -15.11 21.13
C VAL A 190 -5.10 -13.87 20.38
N VAL A 191 -4.22 -12.87 20.32
CA VAL A 191 -4.54 -11.56 19.72
C VAL A 191 -4.97 -11.71 18.26
N THR A 192 -4.33 -12.59 17.50
CA THR A 192 -4.67 -12.81 16.08
C THR A 192 -6.06 -13.38 15.86
N ASP A 193 -6.66 -14.06 16.82
CA ASP A 193 -8.04 -14.55 16.73
C ASP A 193 -9.06 -13.42 16.54
N PHE A 194 -8.75 -12.22 17.04
CA PHE A 194 -9.60 -11.03 16.88
C PHE A 194 -9.44 -10.38 15.51
N HIS A 195 -8.28 -10.56 14.89
CA HIS A 195 -7.94 -9.94 13.61
C HIS A 195 -8.19 -10.87 12.41
N ASN A 196 -8.37 -12.17 12.66
CA ASN A 196 -8.69 -13.13 11.61
C ASN A 196 -10.02 -12.79 10.93
N GLY A 197 -9.99 -12.70 9.61
CA GLY A 197 -11.13 -12.34 8.78
C GLY A 197 -11.35 -10.83 8.61
N LEU A 198 -10.46 -9.98 9.15
CA LEU A 198 -10.49 -8.54 8.85
C LEU A 198 -10.09 -8.29 7.39
N GLU A 199 -10.86 -7.44 6.73
CA GLU A 199 -10.50 -6.94 5.41
C GLU A 199 -9.55 -5.75 5.55
N THR A 200 -8.55 -5.71 4.67
CA THR A 200 -7.75 -4.51 4.49
C THR A 200 -8.49 -3.53 3.58
N GLU A 201 -8.20 -2.24 3.66
CA GLU A 201 -8.80 -1.21 2.79
C GLU A 201 -8.71 -1.52 1.30
N ARG A 202 -7.84 -2.44 0.93
CA ARG A 202 -7.55 -2.79 -0.46
C ARG A 202 -7.83 -4.26 -0.76
N VAL A 203 -8.82 -4.82 -0.07
CA VAL A 203 -9.41 -6.13 -0.39
C VAL A 203 -8.44 -7.31 -0.16
N GLY A 204 -7.57 -7.19 0.84
CA GLY A 204 -6.87 -8.32 1.45
C GLY A 204 -7.66 -8.84 2.64
N ILE A 205 -7.38 -10.04 3.07
CA ILE A 205 -7.95 -10.64 4.29
C ILE A 205 -6.82 -11.08 5.19
N ILE A 206 -6.89 -10.63 6.43
CA ILE A 206 -5.92 -11.00 7.46
C ILE A 206 -6.26 -12.36 8.04
N HIS A 207 -5.26 -13.21 8.14
CA HIS A 207 -5.35 -14.48 8.84
C HIS A 207 -3.98 -14.83 9.45
N ASP A 208 -3.98 -15.17 10.73
CA ASP A 208 -2.77 -15.49 11.49
C ASP A 208 -1.64 -14.47 11.29
N GLY A 209 -2.03 -13.18 11.32
CA GLY A 209 -1.11 -12.08 11.20
C GLY A 209 -0.56 -11.81 9.79
N GLU A 210 -1.09 -12.45 8.76
CA GLU A 210 -0.71 -12.21 7.37
C GLU A 210 -1.89 -11.74 6.50
N ASP A 211 -1.61 -10.90 5.52
CA ASP A 211 -2.53 -10.67 4.40
C ASP A 211 -2.45 -11.87 3.44
N LEU A 212 -3.49 -12.69 3.43
CA LEU A 212 -3.54 -13.92 2.62
C LEU A 212 -3.38 -13.64 1.13
N SER A 213 -3.86 -12.52 0.63
CA SER A 213 -3.73 -12.18 -0.78
C SER A 213 -2.27 -11.96 -1.18
N VAL A 214 -1.46 -11.46 -0.25
CA VAL A 214 -0.01 -11.29 -0.41
C VAL A 214 0.72 -12.61 -0.20
N ALA A 215 0.38 -13.33 0.86
CA ALA A 215 1.01 -14.60 1.19
C ALA A 215 0.88 -15.62 0.03
N TRP A 216 -0.33 -15.76 -0.52
CA TRP A 216 -0.56 -16.65 -1.67
C TRP A 216 0.11 -16.15 -2.95
N GLY A 217 0.28 -14.83 -3.09
CA GLY A 217 0.98 -14.23 -4.23
C GLY A 217 2.42 -14.70 -4.39
N LYS A 218 3.07 -15.09 -3.29
CA LYS A 218 4.44 -15.61 -3.29
C LYS A 218 4.56 -16.93 -4.07
N ASP A 219 3.49 -17.70 -4.13
CA ASP A 219 3.42 -18.99 -4.83
C ASP A 219 3.04 -18.86 -6.31
N PHE A 220 2.77 -17.64 -6.77
CA PHE A 220 2.35 -17.37 -8.13
C PHE A 220 3.50 -16.85 -9.01
N THR A 221 3.52 -17.34 -10.26
CA THR A 221 4.21 -16.68 -11.37
C THR A 221 3.19 -16.39 -12.46
N TRP A 222 3.11 -15.14 -12.91
CA TRP A 222 2.22 -14.70 -13.97
C TRP A 222 3.03 -13.87 -14.96
N GLN A 223 2.98 -14.22 -16.25
CA GLN A 223 3.87 -13.63 -17.25
C GLN A 223 3.22 -13.53 -18.62
N ILE A 224 3.70 -12.57 -19.42
CA ILE A 224 3.46 -12.51 -20.85
C ILE A 224 4.63 -13.21 -21.54
N ASP A 225 4.34 -14.29 -22.27
CA ASP A 225 5.35 -15.15 -22.85
C ASP A 225 5.85 -14.61 -24.20
N SER A 226 4.93 -14.09 -25.02
CA SER A 226 5.26 -13.57 -26.35
C SER A 226 4.18 -12.64 -26.88
N VAL A 227 4.59 -11.82 -27.84
CA VAL A 227 3.71 -11.00 -28.67
C VAL A 227 4.03 -11.29 -30.12
N VAL A 228 2.99 -11.45 -30.97
CA VAL A 228 3.10 -11.54 -32.40
C VAL A 228 2.23 -10.45 -33.02
N ASP A 229 2.83 -9.58 -33.80
CA ASP A 229 2.14 -8.53 -34.55
C ASP A 229 1.94 -9.01 -35.99
N ASP A 230 0.71 -9.34 -36.37
CA ASP A 230 0.36 -9.76 -37.71
C ASP A 230 -0.09 -8.58 -38.61
N LYS A 231 0.18 -7.34 -38.18
CA LYS A 231 -0.18 -6.05 -38.79
C LYS A 231 -1.67 -5.69 -38.72
N THR A 232 -2.51 -6.57 -38.24
CA THR A 232 -3.93 -6.33 -37.98
C THR A 232 -4.20 -6.46 -36.48
N ASN A 233 -3.57 -7.46 -35.86
CA ASN A 233 -3.74 -7.76 -34.45
C ASN A 233 -2.41 -8.04 -33.77
N LEU A 234 -2.36 -7.74 -32.48
CA LEU A 234 -1.39 -8.29 -31.56
C LEU A 234 -1.96 -9.57 -30.95
N LYS A 235 -1.28 -10.68 -31.15
CA LYS A 235 -1.56 -11.96 -30.48
C LYS A 235 -0.60 -12.10 -29.33
N ILE A 236 -1.12 -12.01 -28.09
CA ILE A 236 -0.37 -11.96 -26.87
C ILE A 236 -0.57 -13.27 -26.13
N SER A 237 0.48 -14.06 -26.03
CA SER A 237 0.48 -15.30 -25.27
C SER A 237 0.93 -15.05 -23.85
N TRP A 238 0.20 -15.58 -22.88
CA TRP A 238 0.51 -15.44 -21.46
C TRP A 238 0.17 -16.70 -20.68
N SER A 239 0.89 -16.92 -19.61
CA SER A 239 0.80 -18.11 -18.77
C SER A 239 0.95 -17.78 -17.29
N ALA A 240 0.56 -18.74 -16.46
CA ALA A 240 0.74 -18.65 -15.01
C ALA A 240 1.11 -20.00 -14.43
N THR A 241 1.82 -19.97 -13.30
CA THR A 241 2.02 -21.12 -12.42
C THR A 241 1.53 -20.80 -11.02
N TYR A 242 1.08 -21.80 -10.29
CA TYR A 242 0.76 -21.70 -8.88
C TYR A 242 1.35 -22.89 -8.14
N LYS A 243 2.06 -22.65 -7.05
CA LYS A 243 2.84 -23.67 -6.31
C LYS A 243 3.76 -24.48 -7.25
N GLY A 244 4.37 -23.79 -8.21
CA GLY A 244 5.26 -24.39 -9.19
C GLY A 244 4.58 -25.19 -10.32
N ASN A 245 3.26 -25.35 -10.30
CA ASN A 245 2.51 -26.08 -11.33
C ASN A 245 1.86 -25.13 -12.33
N PRO A 246 1.90 -25.42 -13.65
CA PRO A 246 1.17 -24.65 -14.64
C PRO A 246 -0.34 -24.69 -14.38
N VAL A 247 -0.99 -23.54 -14.46
CA VAL A 247 -2.45 -23.41 -14.28
C VAL A 247 -3.11 -23.01 -15.60
N ASN A 248 -4.33 -23.50 -15.82
CA ASN A 248 -5.10 -23.12 -17.01
C ASN A 248 -5.72 -21.73 -16.82
N PRO A 249 -5.31 -20.70 -17.60
CA PRO A 249 -5.88 -19.36 -17.50
C PRO A 249 -7.36 -19.26 -17.82
N CYS A 250 -7.93 -20.24 -18.53
CA CYS A 250 -9.35 -20.31 -18.86
C CYS A 250 -10.15 -21.22 -17.89
N ASN A 251 -9.59 -21.54 -16.75
CA ASN A 251 -10.29 -22.32 -15.73
C ASN A 251 -11.51 -21.54 -15.22
N ILE A 252 -12.64 -22.24 -15.10
CA ILE A 252 -13.92 -21.66 -14.66
C ILE A 252 -14.29 -22.06 -13.22
N THR A 253 -13.53 -22.94 -12.62
CA THR A 253 -13.78 -23.44 -11.25
C THR A 253 -12.53 -23.33 -10.41
N ALA A 254 -12.57 -22.50 -9.37
CA ALA A 254 -11.46 -22.39 -8.45
C ALA A 254 -11.39 -23.59 -7.51
N THR A 255 -10.17 -24.09 -7.28
CA THR A 255 -9.84 -25.03 -6.20
C THR A 255 -8.62 -24.52 -5.45
N ALA A 256 -8.27 -25.13 -4.33
CA ALA A 256 -7.10 -24.73 -3.53
C ALA A 256 -5.78 -24.76 -4.32
N ASP A 257 -5.71 -25.55 -5.40
CA ASP A 257 -4.52 -25.69 -6.23
C ASP A 257 -4.73 -25.19 -7.68
N ALA A 258 -5.93 -24.71 -8.02
CA ALA A 258 -6.25 -24.20 -9.35
C ALA A 258 -7.05 -22.91 -9.27
N PRO A 259 -6.40 -21.75 -9.46
CA PRO A 259 -7.06 -20.46 -9.47
C PRO A 259 -7.94 -20.29 -10.69
N VAL A 260 -8.85 -19.32 -10.61
CA VAL A 260 -9.58 -18.80 -11.77
C VAL A 260 -9.10 -17.41 -12.11
N PHE A 261 -9.21 -17.08 -13.40
CA PHE A 261 -8.96 -15.73 -13.92
C PHE A 261 -10.27 -15.23 -14.53
N TYR A 262 -10.76 -14.10 -14.03
CA TYR A 262 -11.90 -13.49 -14.70
C TYR A 262 -11.51 -13.09 -16.15
N PRO A 263 -12.33 -13.31 -17.16
CA PRO A 263 -13.77 -13.60 -17.13
C PRO A 263 -14.15 -15.09 -17.09
N TYR A 264 -13.22 -15.95 -16.87
CA TYR A 264 -13.44 -17.39 -16.93
C TYR A 264 -13.99 -18.00 -15.64
N GLY A 265 -13.77 -17.33 -14.52
CA GLY A 265 -14.27 -17.72 -13.20
C GLY A 265 -15.60 -17.05 -12.81
N PRO A 266 -16.16 -17.40 -11.66
CA PRO A 266 -17.34 -16.75 -11.13
C PRO A 266 -17.10 -15.25 -10.97
N ASN A 267 -17.99 -14.47 -11.60
CA ASN A 267 -17.98 -13.03 -11.47
C ASN A 267 -18.33 -12.64 -10.03
N THR A 268 -17.36 -12.17 -9.28
CA THR A 268 -17.59 -11.48 -8.03
C THR A 268 -17.82 -10.02 -8.39
N ALA A 269 -19.06 -9.57 -8.27
CA ALA A 269 -19.45 -8.21 -8.63
C ALA A 269 -18.48 -7.18 -8.02
N ASN A 270 -18.05 -6.21 -8.80
CA ASN A 270 -17.14 -5.09 -8.50
C ASN A 270 -15.64 -5.35 -8.70
N GLU A 271 -15.23 -6.53 -9.15
CA GLU A 271 -13.82 -6.84 -9.16
C GLU A 271 -13.28 -6.90 -10.59
N GLY A 272 -12.24 -6.16 -10.81
CA GLY A 272 -11.74 -5.81 -12.12
C GLY A 272 -11.61 -6.95 -13.09
N THR A 273 -12.29 -6.81 -14.22
CA THR A 273 -12.11 -7.62 -15.41
C THR A 273 -10.62 -7.68 -15.76
N LEU A 274 -10.12 -8.85 -16.14
CA LEU A 274 -8.82 -8.90 -16.78
C LEU A 274 -8.83 -8.01 -18.01
N SER A 275 -7.84 -7.17 -18.16
CA SER A 275 -7.68 -6.37 -19.37
C SER A 275 -6.22 -6.27 -19.79
N MET A 276 -6.03 -6.26 -21.10
CA MET A 276 -4.75 -6.01 -21.74
C MET A 276 -4.61 -4.53 -21.98
N LEU A 277 -3.59 -3.92 -21.37
CA LEU A 277 -3.19 -2.55 -21.63
C LEU A 277 -2.15 -2.53 -22.74
N ARG A 278 -2.17 -1.49 -23.56
CA ARG A 278 -1.22 -1.27 -24.63
C ARG A 278 -0.82 0.19 -24.71
N SER A 279 0.48 0.44 -24.86
CA SER A 279 1.02 1.78 -25.10
C SER A 279 2.25 1.68 -26.00
N TYR A 280 2.64 2.82 -26.60
CA TYR A 280 3.79 2.88 -27.50
C TYR A 280 4.71 4.03 -27.11
N ALA A 281 5.98 3.86 -27.43
CA ALA A 281 7.00 4.82 -27.07
C ALA A 281 7.02 6.02 -28.03
N GLN A 282 7.17 7.20 -27.45
CA GLN A 282 7.69 8.39 -28.11
C GLN A 282 9.01 8.71 -27.44
N GLY A 283 10.11 8.69 -28.18
CA GLY A 283 11.43 8.67 -27.54
C GLY A 283 11.59 7.41 -26.68
N ASP A 284 11.87 7.59 -25.40
CA ASP A 284 12.02 6.46 -24.48
C ASP A 284 10.77 6.19 -23.62
N ASP A 285 9.79 7.10 -23.60
CA ASP A 285 8.62 7.01 -22.72
C ASP A 285 7.35 6.54 -23.45
N TYR A 286 6.53 5.75 -22.74
CA TYR A 286 5.26 5.21 -23.26
C TYR A 286 4.14 6.22 -23.13
N VAL A 287 3.98 7.12 -24.11
CA VAL A 287 2.99 8.21 -24.08
C VAL A 287 1.88 8.08 -25.13
N LEU A 288 2.00 7.13 -26.05
CA LEU A 288 1.08 6.94 -27.17
C LEU A 288 0.18 5.73 -26.92
N GLY A 289 -0.91 5.89 -26.18
CA GLY A 289 -1.81 4.78 -25.85
C GLY A 289 -3.15 4.84 -26.57
N GLN A 290 -3.74 6.03 -26.62
CA GLN A 290 -5.03 6.28 -27.26
C GLN A 290 -4.97 7.57 -28.07
N ALA A 291 -5.57 7.55 -29.26
CA ALA A 291 -5.56 8.70 -30.17
C ALA A 291 -6.17 9.98 -29.55
N ASN A 292 -7.19 9.82 -28.69
CA ASN A 292 -7.93 10.94 -28.09
C ASN A 292 -7.58 11.19 -26.62
N ALA A 293 -6.66 10.44 -26.05
CA ALA A 293 -6.21 10.57 -24.66
C ALA A 293 -4.69 10.35 -24.58
N PRO A 294 -3.88 11.32 -25.00
CA PRO A 294 -2.42 11.26 -24.86
C PRO A 294 -2.06 10.94 -23.41
N GLY A 295 -1.05 10.11 -23.21
CA GLY A 295 -0.62 9.71 -21.88
C GLY A 295 -1.41 8.56 -21.24
N GLN A 296 -2.48 8.08 -21.87
CA GLN A 296 -3.26 6.96 -21.36
C GLN A 296 -3.09 5.71 -22.23
N ALA A 297 -2.84 4.58 -21.60
CA ALA A 297 -2.80 3.29 -22.28
C ALA A 297 -4.18 2.93 -22.85
N ALA A 298 -4.21 2.32 -24.02
CA ALA A 298 -5.41 1.69 -24.53
C ALA A 298 -5.70 0.42 -23.70
N ALA A 299 -6.94 0.24 -23.26
CA ALA A 299 -7.36 -0.92 -22.48
C ALA A 299 -8.35 -1.76 -23.28
N VAL A 300 -8.12 -3.07 -23.35
CA VAL A 300 -9.03 -4.04 -23.96
C VAL A 300 -9.38 -5.10 -22.92
N ASN A 301 -10.66 -5.17 -22.56
CA ASN A 301 -11.13 -6.19 -21.64
C ASN A 301 -11.04 -7.58 -22.29
N LEU A 302 -10.50 -8.54 -21.55
CA LEU A 302 -10.46 -9.93 -21.99
C LEU A 302 -11.86 -10.52 -21.94
N SER A 303 -12.12 -11.40 -22.90
CA SER A 303 -13.39 -12.12 -23.03
C SER A 303 -13.16 -13.44 -23.75
N THR A 304 -14.14 -14.31 -23.73
CA THR A 304 -14.11 -15.57 -24.49
C THR A 304 -14.09 -15.37 -26.00
N THR A 305 -14.33 -14.14 -26.50
CA THR A 305 -14.27 -13.80 -27.91
C THR A 305 -12.89 -13.38 -28.38
N ASN A 306 -12.06 -12.84 -27.50
CA ASN A 306 -10.73 -12.35 -27.85
C ASN A 306 -9.58 -13.11 -27.15
N THR A 307 -9.90 -14.06 -26.27
CA THR A 307 -8.90 -14.87 -25.57
C THR A 307 -9.28 -16.34 -25.64
N VAL A 308 -8.34 -17.16 -26.04
CA VAL A 308 -8.48 -18.62 -26.15
C VAL A 308 -7.34 -19.28 -25.41
N CYS A 309 -7.59 -20.43 -24.77
CA CYS A 309 -6.57 -21.22 -24.11
C CYS A 309 -6.29 -22.52 -24.85
N ALA A 310 -5.00 -22.83 -24.97
CA ALA A 310 -4.52 -24.14 -25.37
C ALA A 310 -3.68 -24.69 -24.23
N ALA A 311 -4.17 -25.73 -23.57
CA ALA A 311 -3.61 -26.24 -22.31
C ALA A 311 -3.48 -25.10 -21.25
N ASN A 312 -2.26 -24.79 -20.83
CA ASN A 312 -1.99 -23.81 -19.76
C ASN A 312 -1.49 -22.45 -20.31
N VAL A 313 -1.72 -22.17 -21.59
CA VAL A 313 -1.35 -20.91 -22.22
C VAL A 313 -2.59 -20.24 -22.79
N ALA A 314 -2.81 -18.99 -22.43
CA ALA A 314 -3.82 -18.14 -23.03
C ALA A 314 -3.22 -17.32 -24.17
N THR A 315 -3.98 -17.14 -25.25
CA THR A 315 -3.65 -16.19 -26.30
C THR A 315 -4.78 -15.16 -26.41
N THR A 316 -4.44 -13.92 -26.12
CA THR A 316 -5.34 -12.77 -26.23
C THR A 316 -5.04 -12.03 -27.52
N THR A 317 -6.08 -11.76 -28.31
CA THR A 317 -5.98 -11.04 -29.58
C THR A 317 -6.60 -9.65 -29.43
N ILE A 318 -5.80 -8.60 -29.66
CA ILE A 318 -6.25 -7.21 -29.64
C ILE A 318 -5.84 -6.51 -30.94
N PRO A 319 -6.60 -5.51 -31.44
CA PRO A 319 -6.22 -4.81 -32.67
C PRO A 319 -4.91 -4.03 -32.49
N VAL A 320 -4.11 -3.94 -33.54
CA VAL A 320 -2.98 -3.02 -33.61
C VAL A 320 -3.47 -1.57 -33.73
N ASP A 321 -2.63 -0.63 -33.41
CA ASP A 321 -2.85 0.78 -33.74
C ASP A 321 -2.13 1.09 -35.05
N ALA A 322 -2.90 1.20 -36.16
CA ALA A 322 -2.36 1.41 -37.48
C ALA A 322 -1.63 2.75 -37.67
N ALA A 323 -1.84 3.70 -36.73
CA ALA A 323 -1.15 5.00 -36.74
C ALA A 323 0.30 4.91 -36.23
N ILE A 324 0.67 3.81 -35.58
CA ILE A 324 2.01 3.64 -35.00
C ILE A 324 2.94 2.99 -36.02
N PRO A 325 4.06 3.64 -36.37
CA PRO A 325 5.01 3.10 -37.36
C PRO A 325 5.64 1.78 -36.92
N ALA A 326 5.89 0.89 -37.91
CA ALA A 326 6.69 -0.30 -37.66
C ALA A 326 8.09 0.07 -37.15
N GLY A 327 8.63 -0.74 -36.26
CA GLY A 327 9.91 -0.47 -35.58
C GLY A 327 9.78 0.34 -34.30
N THR A 328 8.61 0.95 -34.02
CA THR A 328 8.36 1.61 -32.73
C THR A 328 8.33 0.57 -31.60
N ARG A 329 8.92 0.93 -30.45
CA ARG A 329 8.79 0.12 -29.24
C ARG A 329 7.38 0.25 -28.67
N GLY A 330 6.73 -0.87 -28.43
CA GLY A 330 5.45 -0.96 -27.72
C GLY A 330 5.58 -1.70 -26.41
N ILE A 331 4.59 -1.55 -25.56
CA ILE A 331 4.45 -2.30 -24.33
C ILE A 331 3.02 -2.82 -24.17
N VAL A 332 2.88 -4.03 -23.70
CA VAL A 332 1.61 -4.58 -23.22
C VAL A 332 1.74 -4.95 -21.76
N ALA A 333 0.63 -4.80 -21.03
CA ALA A 333 0.53 -5.18 -19.62
C ALA A 333 -0.81 -5.88 -19.38
N LEU A 334 -0.79 -6.97 -18.63
CA LEU A 334 -2.00 -7.71 -18.27
C LEU A 334 -2.42 -7.36 -16.85
N GLN A 335 -3.40 -6.48 -16.70
CA GLN A 335 -3.95 -6.13 -15.40
C GLN A 335 -5.07 -7.07 -14.98
N GLY A 336 -5.20 -7.31 -13.68
CA GLY A 336 -6.18 -8.19 -13.08
C GLY A 336 -5.59 -8.95 -11.90
N LYS A 337 -6.33 -9.91 -11.38
CA LYS A 337 -5.87 -10.75 -10.27
C LYS A 337 -6.46 -12.16 -10.42
N PRO A 338 -5.66 -13.21 -10.18
CA PRO A 338 -6.21 -14.55 -9.99
C PRO A 338 -7.01 -14.63 -8.69
N GLN A 339 -7.91 -15.58 -8.62
CA GLN A 339 -8.78 -15.81 -7.48
C GLN A 339 -8.68 -17.26 -7.01
N LEU A 340 -8.62 -17.44 -5.71
CA LEU A 340 -8.63 -18.74 -5.04
C LEU A 340 -9.83 -18.84 -4.09
N PRO A 341 -10.33 -20.05 -3.81
CA PRO A 341 -11.42 -20.21 -2.86
C PRO A 341 -10.97 -19.80 -1.45
N VAL A 342 -11.89 -19.20 -0.72
CA VAL A 342 -11.72 -18.99 0.74
C VAL A 342 -11.51 -20.34 1.39
N PRO A 343 -10.47 -20.53 2.22
CA PRO A 343 -10.26 -21.77 2.95
C PRO A 343 -11.47 -22.14 3.80
N ALA A 344 -11.80 -23.43 3.81
CA ALA A 344 -12.93 -23.92 4.60
C ALA A 344 -12.72 -23.64 6.10
N GLY A 345 -13.75 -23.10 6.75
CA GLY A 345 -13.70 -22.76 8.18
C GLY A 345 -13.10 -21.39 8.48
N MET A 346 -12.60 -20.66 7.50
CA MET A 346 -12.11 -19.30 7.69
C MET A 346 -13.30 -18.34 7.91
N SER A 347 -13.25 -17.61 9.01
CA SER A 347 -14.19 -16.52 9.24
C SER A 347 -13.76 -15.29 8.41
N THR A 348 -14.71 -14.72 7.68
CA THR A 348 -14.52 -13.44 7.00
C THR A 348 -15.59 -12.50 7.50
N LYS A 349 -15.23 -11.39 8.13
CA LYS A 349 -16.22 -10.50 8.78
C LYS A 349 -17.12 -9.79 7.78
N HIS A 350 -16.54 -9.39 6.65
CA HIS A 350 -17.23 -8.59 5.62
C HIS A 350 -17.15 -9.22 4.23
N TRP A 351 -16.31 -10.22 4.03
CA TRP A 351 -16.14 -10.84 2.74
C TRP A 351 -17.25 -11.84 2.46
N THR A 352 -18.13 -11.46 1.55
CA THR A 352 -19.32 -12.26 1.18
C THR A 352 -19.08 -13.14 -0.05
N TYR A 353 -17.91 -13.04 -0.67
CA TYR A 353 -17.60 -13.77 -1.89
C TYR A 353 -16.89 -15.11 -1.58
N PRO A 354 -17.14 -16.14 -2.40
CA PRO A 354 -16.51 -17.46 -2.20
C PRO A 354 -15.03 -17.49 -2.58
N LEU A 355 -14.52 -16.43 -3.22
CA LEU A 355 -13.17 -16.36 -3.73
C LEU A 355 -12.44 -15.13 -3.20
N LEU A 356 -11.15 -15.29 -2.92
CA LEU A 356 -10.22 -14.24 -2.56
C LEU A 356 -9.31 -13.90 -3.73
N PHE A 357 -8.96 -12.61 -3.85
CA PHE A 357 -7.97 -12.17 -4.81
C PHE A 357 -6.56 -12.50 -4.35
N VAL A 358 -5.73 -12.86 -5.30
CA VAL A 358 -4.30 -13.08 -5.08
C VAL A 358 -3.52 -11.93 -5.72
N ARG A 359 -2.63 -11.31 -4.98
CA ARG A 359 -1.79 -10.23 -5.45
C ARG A 359 -0.55 -10.78 -6.12
N VAL A 360 -0.58 -10.71 -7.43
CA VAL A 360 0.53 -11.13 -8.28
C VAL A 360 1.00 -9.91 -9.05
N PRO A 361 2.32 -9.63 -9.13
CA PRO A 361 2.83 -8.51 -9.90
C PRO A 361 2.27 -8.48 -11.32
N THR A 362 1.77 -7.34 -11.75
CA THR A 362 1.21 -7.15 -13.10
C THR A 362 2.30 -7.40 -14.15
N PRO A 363 2.18 -8.40 -15.04
CA PRO A 363 3.21 -8.66 -16.03
C PRO A 363 3.18 -7.64 -17.16
N THR A 364 4.36 -7.28 -17.62
CA THR A 364 4.57 -6.40 -18.78
C THR A 364 5.48 -7.05 -19.80
N TYR A 365 5.33 -6.65 -21.06
CA TYR A 365 6.19 -7.13 -22.14
C TYR A 365 6.41 -6.03 -23.17
N GLU A 366 7.69 -5.69 -23.40
CA GLU A 366 8.08 -4.70 -24.40
C GLU A 366 8.36 -5.39 -25.74
N PHE A 367 7.78 -4.87 -26.81
CA PHE A 367 7.84 -5.46 -28.14
C PHE A 367 8.12 -4.41 -29.23
N ILE A 368 8.44 -4.88 -30.42
CA ILE A 368 8.64 -4.05 -31.62
C ILE A 368 7.41 -4.15 -32.52
N VAL A 369 6.81 -3.02 -32.85
CA VAL A 369 5.65 -2.91 -33.74
C VAL A 369 6.00 -3.42 -35.13
N GLY A 370 5.07 -4.14 -35.71
CA GLY A 370 5.21 -4.78 -37.04
C GLY A 370 5.77 -6.20 -37.01
N THR A 371 6.35 -6.62 -35.89
CA THR A 371 6.86 -7.98 -35.71
C THR A 371 6.38 -8.65 -34.44
N GLY A 372 6.18 -7.88 -33.37
CA GLY A 372 5.93 -8.39 -32.02
C GLY A 372 7.18 -8.91 -31.31
N ALA A 373 8.35 -8.88 -31.96
CA ALA A 373 9.59 -9.35 -31.36
C ALA A 373 9.88 -8.60 -30.05
N LYS A 374 10.45 -9.30 -29.07
CA LYS A 374 10.84 -8.67 -27.79
C LYS A 374 11.83 -7.54 -28.05
N ALA A 375 11.58 -6.40 -27.42
CA ALA A 375 12.48 -5.25 -27.53
C ALA A 375 13.86 -5.60 -26.94
N THR A 376 14.91 -5.40 -27.73
CA THR A 376 16.29 -5.61 -27.30
C THR A 376 16.85 -4.45 -26.49
N THR A 377 16.25 -3.28 -26.65
CA THR A 377 16.55 -2.07 -25.87
C THR A 377 15.30 -1.67 -25.12
N PRO A 378 15.08 -2.18 -23.92
CA PRO A 378 13.93 -1.81 -23.11
C PRO A 378 13.99 -0.34 -22.68
N ARG A 379 12.87 0.18 -22.17
CA ARG A 379 12.88 1.49 -21.52
C ARG A 379 13.90 1.50 -20.37
N ARG A 380 14.56 2.64 -20.20
CA ARG A 380 15.47 2.84 -19.06
C ARG A 380 14.74 2.54 -17.74
N GLU A 381 15.38 1.81 -16.87
CA GLU A 381 14.91 1.60 -15.51
C GLU A 381 15.41 2.76 -14.63
N ILE A 382 14.50 3.38 -13.89
CA ILE A 382 14.79 4.52 -13.01
C ILE A 382 14.55 4.14 -11.56
N ALA A 383 13.37 3.57 -11.28
CA ALA A 383 12.97 3.14 -9.95
C ALA A 383 12.77 1.63 -9.95
N ASP A 384 13.24 0.98 -8.89
CA ASP A 384 13.10 -0.45 -8.68
C ASP A 384 11.83 -0.71 -7.86
N THR A 385 10.93 -1.52 -8.41
CA THR A 385 9.71 -1.97 -7.70
C THR A 385 10.04 -2.64 -6.37
N ALA A 386 11.12 -3.44 -6.32
CA ALA A 386 11.52 -4.12 -5.09
C ALA A 386 11.89 -3.16 -3.96
N GLN A 387 12.46 -1.99 -4.29
CA GLN A 387 12.73 -0.96 -3.28
C GLN A 387 11.43 -0.36 -2.73
N CYS A 388 10.45 -0.10 -3.58
CA CYS A 388 9.14 0.39 -3.14
C CYS A 388 8.46 -0.61 -2.20
N LEU A 389 8.55 -1.90 -2.50
CA LEU A 389 7.93 -2.98 -1.74
C LEU A 389 8.56 -3.21 -0.36
N LYS A 390 9.73 -2.64 -0.07
CA LYS A 390 10.30 -2.67 1.29
C LYS A 390 9.41 -1.93 2.29
N CYS A 391 8.79 -0.82 1.88
CA CYS A 391 7.87 -0.04 2.69
C CYS A 391 6.40 -0.40 2.39
N HIS A 392 6.05 -0.56 1.11
CA HIS A 392 4.70 -0.84 0.64
C HIS A 392 4.41 -2.35 0.56
N VAL A 393 4.70 -3.10 1.62
CA VAL A 393 4.51 -4.55 1.64
C VAL A 393 3.05 -4.90 1.35
N GLY A 394 2.81 -5.53 0.20
CA GLY A 394 1.48 -5.92 -0.24
C GLY A 394 0.50 -4.78 -0.48
N SER A 395 0.95 -3.53 -0.50
CA SER A 395 0.10 -2.34 -0.62
C SER A 395 0.36 -1.49 -1.86
N LEU A 396 1.34 -1.84 -2.70
CA LEU A 396 1.61 -1.12 -3.95
C LEU A 396 0.66 -1.62 -5.06
N TYR A 397 -0.63 -1.31 -4.94
CA TYR A 397 -1.64 -1.62 -5.93
C TYR A 397 -2.73 -0.56 -5.93
N GLN A 398 -3.20 -0.18 -7.12
CA GLN A 398 -4.08 0.95 -7.33
C GLN A 398 -5.16 0.65 -8.37
N HIS A 399 -6.11 1.59 -8.52
CA HIS A 399 -7.12 1.60 -9.57
C HIS A 399 -8.00 0.33 -9.58
N GLY A 400 -8.70 0.08 -8.50
CA GLY A 400 -9.57 -1.09 -8.35
C GLY A 400 -8.79 -2.36 -8.07
N ASN A 401 -7.60 -2.22 -7.48
CA ASN A 401 -6.74 -3.32 -7.03
C ASN A 401 -6.28 -4.28 -8.14
N THR A 402 -6.25 -3.83 -9.39
CA THR A 402 -5.87 -4.66 -10.54
C THR A 402 -4.50 -4.37 -11.10
N ARG A 403 -3.81 -3.33 -10.60
CA ARG A 403 -2.46 -2.90 -11.01
C ARG A 403 -1.53 -3.07 -9.82
N VAL A 404 -0.80 -4.16 -9.83
CA VAL A 404 -0.11 -4.70 -8.66
C VAL A 404 1.39 -4.71 -8.89
N ASP A 405 2.15 -4.20 -7.93
CA ASP A 405 3.58 -4.40 -7.69
C ASP A 405 4.48 -4.33 -8.94
N ASN A 406 4.23 -3.37 -9.83
CA ASN A 406 5.05 -3.17 -11.03
C ASN A 406 5.10 -1.70 -11.46
N VAL A 407 6.22 -1.04 -11.19
CA VAL A 407 6.46 0.36 -11.57
C VAL A 407 6.44 0.55 -13.09
N THR A 408 6.95 -0.41 -13.87
CA THR A 408 6.92 -0.36 -15.33
C THR A 408 5.48 -0.32 -15.84
N MET A 409 4.56 -1.02 -15.18
CA MET A 409 3.13 -0.93 -15.50
C MET A 409 2.56 0.45 -15.13
N CYS A 410 2.99 1.06 -14.03
CA CYS A 410 2.46 2.37 -13.61
C CYS A 410 2.82 3.47 -14.62
N ILE A 411 4.03 3.48 -15.16
CA ILE A 411 4.50 4.52 -16.08
C ILE A 411 3.79 4.56 -17.43
N ILE A 412 3.11 3.50 -17.85
CA ILE A 412 2.35 3.52 -19.10
C ILE A 412 1.10 4.41 -19.05
N CYS A 413 0.70 4.80 -17.83
CA CYS A 413 -0.38 5.76 -17.60
C CYS A 413 0.10 7.00 -16.81
N HIS A 414 1.16 6.87 -16.01
CA HIS A 414 1.76 7.96 -15.25
C HIS A 414 3.04 8.45 -15.95
N ASN A 415 2.88 9.00 -17.13
CA ASN A 415 3.96 9.47 -18.01
C ASN A 415 3.92 11.00 -18.19
N SER A 416 4.85 11.55 -18.94
CA SER A 416 4.99 13.00 -19.15
C SER A 416 3.79 13.70 -19.80
N ALA A 417 2.94 12.96 -20.53
CA ALA A 417 1.71 13.50 -21.09
C ALA A 417 0.49 13.41 -20.14
N SER A 418 0.69 12.91 -18.93
CA SER A 418 -0.39 12.64 -18.00
C SER A 418 -0.71 13.87 -17.14
N SER A 419 -1.94 14.35 -17.26
CA SER A 419 -2.45 15.52 -16.56
C SER A 419 -3.91 15.32 -16.17
N GLU A 420 -4.29 15.86 -15.02
CA GLU A 420 -5.70 15.88 -14.58
C GLU A 420 -6.44 17.18 -15.00
N GLN A 421 -5.80 18.03 -15.79
CA GLN A 421 -6.37 19.31 -16.23
C GLN A 421 -7.79 19.17 -16.81
N ASN A 422 -8.02 18.12 -17.60
CA ASN A 422 -9.35 17.85 -18.15
C ASN A 422 -10.41 17.61 -17.08
N ASN A 423 -10.05 17.04 -15.93
CA ASN A 423 -10.98 16.87 -14.83
C ASN A 423 -11.39 18.22 -14.24
N ARG A 424 -10.44 19.17 -14.08
CA ARG A 424 -10.74 20.53 -13.59
C ARG A 424 -11.66 21.24 -14.57
N VAL A 425 -11.40 21.14 -15.86
CA VAL A 425 -12.26 21.71 -16.91
C VAL A 425 -13.67 21.14 -16.85
N LEU A 426 -13.80 19.81 -16.73
CA LEU A 426 -15.10 19.14 -16.62
C LEU A 426 -15.84 19.51 -15.33
N MET A 427 -15.12 19.78 -14.26
CA MET A 427 -15.66 20.23 -12.98
C MET A 427 -15.92 21.73 -12.95
N GLY A 428 -15.51 22.48 -13.99
CA GLY A 428 -15.63 23.92 -14.05
C GLY A 428 -14.77 24.66 -13.02
N VAL A 429 -13.66 24.05 -12.56
CA VAL A 429 -12.78 24.64 -11.56
C VAL A 429 -11.84 25.64 -12.22
N ASP A 430 -11.98 26.91 -11.86
CA ASP A 430 -11.05 27.98 -12.25
C ASP A 430 -9.78 27.92 -11.38
N LYS A 431 -8.68 28.48 -11.92
CA LYS A 431 -7.42 28.59 -11.19
C LYS A 431 -7.56 29.29 -9.83
N SER A 432 -8.41 30.30 -9.74
CA SER A 432 -8.64 31.04 -8.50
C SER A 432 -9.44 30.27 -7.46
N GLU A 433 -10.17 29.25 -7.88
CA GLU A 433 -10.96 28.36 -7.02
C GLU A 433 -10.22 27.08 -6.66
N ALA A 434 -9.19 26.74 -7.43
CA ALA A 434 -8.40 25.54 -7.22
C ALA A 434 -7.63 25.57 -5.88
N TYR A 435 -7.59 24.46 -5.18
CA TYR A 435 -6.94 24.34 -3.86
C TYR A 435 -5.42 24.47 -3.90
N ASP A 436 -4.82 24.38 -5.06
CA ASP A 436 -3.38 24.56 -5.30
C ASP A 436 -3.09 25.78 -6.20
N GLY A 437 -4.11 26.55 -6.58
CA GLY A 437 -3.97 27.71 -7.44
C GLY A 437 -3.49 27.42 -8.86
N LYS A 438 -3.67 26.18 -9.37
CA LYS A 438 -3.21 25.75 -10.69
C LYS A 438 -4.37 25.46 -11.63
N VAL A 439 -4.13 25.61 -12.93
CA VAL A 439 -5.09 25.21 -13.98
C VAL A 439 -5.14 23.70 -14.20
N GLY A 440 -4.15 22.98 -13.75
CA GLY A 440 -4.02 21.53 -13.82
C GLY A 440 -2.77 21.05 -13.09
N GLN A 441 -2.72 19.78 -12.76
CA GLN A 441 -1.59 19.13 -12.13
C GLN A 441 -1.18 17.91 -12.95
N THR A 442 0.11 17.76 -13.21
CA THR A 442 0.62 16.49 -13.76
C THR A 442 0.56 15.40 -12.70
N TYR A 443 0.19 14.20 -13.12
CA TYR A 443 0.37 12.98 -12.33
C TYR A 443 1.40 12.05 -12.97
N GLU A 444 2.37 12.60 -13.70
CA GLU A 444 3.57 11.88 -14.09
C GLU A 444 4.22 11.24 -12.86
N LEU A 445 4.63 9.97 -12.96
CA LEU A 445 5.02 9.17 -11.81
C LEU A 445 6.11 9.83 -10.97
N LYS A 446 7.15 10.40 -11.61
CA LYS A 446 8.25 11.07 -10.90
C LYS A 446 7.74 12.25 -10.06
N THR A 447 6.93 13.13 -10.65
CA THR A 447 6.39 14.31 -9.96
C THR A 447 5.46 13.89 -8.83
N MET A 448 4.55 12.96 -9.12
CA MET A 448 3.56 12.48 -8.17
C MET A 448 4.23 11.80 -6.95
N LEU A 449 5.16 10.88 -7.17
CA LEU A 449 5.79 10.15 -6.07
C LEU A 449 6.66 11.05 -5.21
N HIS A 450 7.49 11.91 -5.82
CA HIS A 450 8.30 12.85 -5.05
C HIS A 450 7.42 13.81 -4.23
N ALA A 451 6.38 14.37 -4.84
CA ALA A 451 5.48 15.29 -4.17
C ALA A 451 4.71 14.62 -3.01
N ILE A 452 4.16 13.43 -3.22
CA ILE A 452 3.41 12.71 -2.19
C ILE A 452 4.33 12.38 -0.99
N HIS A 453 5.51 11.82 -1.22
CA HIS A 453 6.41 11.43 -0.14
C HIS A 453 7.00 12.63 0.62
N SER A 454 7.13 13.79 -0.02
CA SER A 454 7.70 14.99 0.60
C SER A 454 6.67 15.96 1.16
N ALA A 455 5.39 15.80 0.85
CA ALA A 455 4.35 16.76 1.22
C ALA A 455 4.22 16.97 2.73
N GLY A 456 4.34 15.90 3.51
CA GLY A 456 4.26 15.96 4.97
C GLY A 456 5.38 16.76 5.64
N SER A 457 6.50 16.98 4.95
CA SER A 457 7.58 17.84 5.44
C SER A 457 7.35 19.35 5.20
N GLY A 458 6.22 19.73 4.62
CA GLY A 458 5.89 21.12 4.30
C GLY A 458 6.57 21.69 3.06
N LEU A 459 7.22 20.86 2.24
CA LEU A 459 7.91 21.36 1.05
C LEU A 459 6.97 21.95 0.01
N ALA A 460 5.93 21.23 -0.38
CA ALA A 460 4.86 21.76 -1.22
C ALA A 460 3.65 20.83 -1.18
N PRO A 461 2.44 21.35 -1.09
CA PRO A 461 1.24 20.54 -1.21
C PRO A 461 1.11 19.99 -2.64
N PHE A 462 0.57 18.78 -2.75
CA PHE A 462 0.26 18.15 -4.02
C PHE A 462 -1.24 17.83 -4.07
N THR A 463 -1.93 18.33 -5.10
CA THR A 463 -3.40 18.19 -5.19
C THR A 463 -3.80 17.62 -6.53
N LEU A 464 -4.64 16.59 -6.52
CA LEU A 464 -5.20 15.96 -7.72
C LEU A 464 -6.74 16.03 -7.70
N TYR A 465 -7.31 16.50 -8.79
CA TYR A 465 -8.74 16.51 -9.04
C TYR A 465 -9.13 15.29 -9.86
N ARG A 466 -10.00 14.47 -9.31
CA ARG A 466 -10.47 13.25 -9.97
C ARG A 466 -11.99 13.18 -9.93
N THR A 467 -12.57 12.43 -10.85
CA THR A 467 -14.02 12.22 -10.93
C THR A 467 -14.63 11.65 -9.64
N ARG A 468 -13.81 10.97 -8.82
CA ARG A 468 -14.24 10.35 -7.57
C ARG A 468 -13.95 11.18 -6.32
N GLY A 469 -13.25 12.29 -6.46
CA GLY A 469 -12.86 13.13 -5.33
C GLY A 469 -11.63 13.97 -5.62
N ILE A 470 -11.35 14.88 -4.69
CA ILE A 470 -10.15 15.69 -4.67
C ILE A 470 -9.23 15.11 -3.61
N TYR A 471 -7.98 14.93 -3.98
CA TYR A 471 -6.96 14.31 -3.14
C TYR A 471 -5.84 15.33 -2.94
N ALA A 472 -5.52 15.61 -1.69
CA ALA A 472 -4.44 16.53 -1.35
C ALA A 472 -3.49 15.87 -0.34
N TRP A 473 -2.20 16.09 -0.55
CA TRP A 473 -1.12 15.71 0.34
C TRP A 473 -0.39 16.96 0.77
N THR A 474 -0.24 17.15 2.08
CA THR A 474 0.36 18.35 2.67
C THR A 474 0.90 18.05 4.06
N ALA A 475 1.63 18.99 4.65
CA ALA A 475 2.02 18.89 6.05
C ALA A 475 0.80 18.99 6.97
N GLU A 476 0.89 18.38 8.13
CA GLU A 476 -0.11 18.54 9.19
C GLU A 476 -0.26 20.03 9.56
N GLY A 477 -1.50 20.45 9.83
CA GLY A 477 -1.82 21.84 10.16
C GLY A 477 -1.67 22.84 9.00
N ALA A 478 -1.21 22.41 7.82
CA ALA A 478 -1.14 23.28 6.66
C ALA A 478 -2.53 23.57 6.10
N THR A 479 -2.75 24.82 5.71
CA THR A 479 -4.00 25.26 5.07
C THR A 479 -3.86 25.28 3.57
N LEU A 480 -4.78 24.63 2.88
CA LEU A 480 -4.90 24.75 1.42
C LEU A 480 -5.87 25.90 1.09
N PRO A 481 -5.56 26.74 0.09
CA PRO A 481 -6.50 27.75 -0.38
C PRO A 481 -7.86 27.13 -0.72
N ASN A 482 -8.93 27.79 -0.34
CA ASN A 482 -10.31 27.37 -0.65
C ASN A 482 -10.73 25.97 -0.15
N TRP A 483 -9.89 25.26 0.60
CA TRP A 483 -10.25 23.94 1.15
C TRP A 483 -11.41 24.08 2.12
N PRO A 484 -12.49 23.29 1.98
CA PRO A 484 -13.68 23.46 2.80
C PRO A 484 -13.41 23.11 4.27
N THR A 485 -13.96 23.93 5.17
CA THR A 485 -13.95 23.70 6.61
C THR A 485 -15.16 22.86 7.01
N GLY A 486 -15.23 21.62 6.62
CA GLY A 486 -16.33 20.72 6.95
C GLY A 486 -16.72 19.83 5.79
N ALA A 487 -17.59 18.85 6.06
CA ALA A 487 -18.08 17.95 5.03
C ALA A 487 -18.96 18.74 4.03
N PRO A 488 -18.63 18.74 2.73
CA PRO A 488 -19.46 19.39 1.73
C PRO A 488 -20.82 18.69 1.63
N THR A 489 -21.88 19.47 1.54
CA THR A 489 -23.23 18.98 1.31
C THR A 489 -23.51 18.95 -0.18
N CYS A 490 -23.74 17.74 -0.72
CA CYS A 490 -23.99 17.55 -2.14
C CYS A 490 -25.40 17.02 -2.43
N ARG A 491 -25.93 17.41 -3.58
CA ARG A 491 -27.12 16.77 -4.16
C ARG A 491 -26.70 15.84 -5.30
N SER A 492 -27.34 14.70 -5.41
CA SER A 492 -27.14 13.80 -6.54
C SER A 492 -27.64 14.45 -7.84
N SER A 493 -26.82 14.39 -8.90
CA SER A 493 -27.23 14.85 -10.23
C SER A 493 -28.23 13.91 -10.91
N VAL A 494 -28.31 12.66 -10.40
CA VAL A 494 -29.18 11.63 -10.98
C VAL A 494 -30.61 11.78 -10.49
N ASP A 495 -30.80 12.44 -9.36
CA ASP A 495 -32.12 12.64 -8.78
C ASP A 495 -32.22 14.03 -8.14
N ALA A 496 -32.66 14.99 -8.93
CA ALA A 496 -32.90 16.36 -8.45
C ALA A 496 -34.02 16.42 -7.38
N ALA A 497 -34.78 15.34 -7.20
CA ALA A 497 -35.80 15.18 -6.19
C ALA A 497 -35.33 14.38 -4.98
N ALA A 498 -34.16 13.75 -5.05
CA ALA A 498 -33.64 12.97 -3.91
C ALA A 498 -33.29 13.91 -2.75
N PRO A 499 -33.62 13.54 -1.52
CA PRO A 499 -33.19 14.32 -0.37
C PRO A 499 -31.65 14.37 -0.31
N ALA A 500 -31.11 15.57 -0.27
CA ALA A 500 -29.69 15.76 0.06
C ALA A 500 -29.46 15.32 1.51
N PRO A 501 -28.25 14.96 1.89
CA PRO A 501 -27.00 14.98 1.18
C PRO A 501 -26.43 13.59 1.07
N MET A 502 -25.80 13.27 -0.04
CA MET A 502 -24.82 12.20 -0.03
C MET A 502 -23.49 12.83 0.32
N THR A 503 -23.11 12.78 1.57
CA THR A 503 -21.78 13.19 2.03
C THR A 503 -20.74 12.40 1.24
N GLY A 504 -19.85 13.09 0.53
CA GLY A 504 -18.74 12.46 -0.13
C GLY A 504 -18.90 12.09 -1.59
N PHE A 505 -19.97 12.50 -2.28
CA PHE A 505 -20.13 12.23 -3.71
C PHE A 505 -20.07 13.47 -4.58
N THR A 506 -19.38 13.34 -5.72
CA THR A 506 -19.33 14.32 -6.77
C THR A 506 -20.58 14.28 -7.59
N VAL A 507 -21.18 15.44 -7.77
CA VAL A 507 -22.13 15.66 -8.83
C VAL A 507 -21.41 16.30 -10.00
N PHE A 508 -21.22 15.56 -11.10
CA PHE A 508 -20.75 16.15 -12.31
C PHE A 508 -21.87 16.91 -13.01
N GLY A 509 -21.62 18.14 -13.31
CA GLY A 509 -22.04 18.68 -14.53
C GLY A 509 -23.23 19.62 -14.59
N ALA A 510 -23.64 20.45 -13.63
CA ALA A 510 -24.56 21.53 -13.94
C ALA A 510 -24.14 22.90 -13.39
N ASP A 511 -23.47 22.92 -12.26
CA ASP A 511 -22.97 24.15 -11.63
C ASP A 511 -21.54 23.90 -11.14
N PRO A 512 -20.54 24.58 -11.72
CA PRO A 512 -19.14 24.39 -11.36
C PRO A 512 -18.86 24.62 -9.88
N ALA A 513 -19.46 25.62 -9.26
CA ALA A 513 -19.27 25.94 -7.85
C ALA A 513 -19.85 24.82 -6.95
N VAL A 514 -20.96 24.23 -7.37
CA VAL A 514 -21.56 23.08 -6.69
C VAL A 514 -20.73 21.82 -6.93
N ALA A 515 -20.21 21.63 -8.13
CA ALA A 515 -19.42 20.45 -8.48
C ALA A 515 -18.14 20.34 -7.63
N GLN A 516 -17.41 21.41 -7.42
CA GLN A 516 -16.22 21.41 -6.59
C GLN A 516 -16.54 21.15 -5.11
N SER A 517 -17.54 21.82 -4.57
CA SER A 517 -17.94 21.66 -3.17
C SER A 517 -18.49 20.26 -2.85
N CYS A 518 -18.94 19.55 -3.89
CA CYS A 518 -19.55 18.23 -3.78
C CYS A 518 -18.59 17.06 -3.97
N GLN A 519 -17.32 17.29 -4.23
CA GLN A 519 -16.32 16.24 -4.31
C GLN A 519 -16.03 15.65 -2.93
N THR A 520 -15.68 14.36 -2.88
CA THR A 520 -15.02 13.80 -1.70
C THR A 520 -13.68 14.51 -1.52
N HIS A 521 -13.44 15.05 -0.34
CA HIS A 521 -12.19 15.71 0.00
C HIS A 521 -11.35 14.77 0.84
N ASN A 522 -10.21 14.36 0.29
CA ASN A 522 -9.30 13.43 0.92
C ASN A 522 -7.99 14.17 1.18
N LEU A 523 -7.73 14.44 2.45
CA LEU A 523 -6.53 15.13 2.92
C LEU A 523 -5.62 14.13 3.61
N TYR A 524 -4.36 14.11 3.21
CA TYR A 524 -3.35 13.20 3.72
C TYR A 524 -2.13 13.98 4.22
N HIS A 525 -1.59 13.54 5.33
CA HIS A 525 -0.36 14.06 5.94
C HIS A 525 0.70 12.96 5.93
N PRO A 526 1.36 12.70 4.79
CA PRO A 526 2.28 11.59 4.70
C PRO A 526 3.52 11.81 5.55
N THR A 527 3.94 10.78 6.24
CA THR A 527 5.21 10.74 6.97
C THR A 527 6.19 9.86 6.21
N TYR A 528 7.36 10.41 5.88
CA TYR A 528 8.39 9.66 5.19
C TYR A 528 9.51 9.30 6.17
N PRO A 529 9.80 7.99 6.35
CA PRO A 529 10.63 7.53 7.45
C PRO A 529 12.15 7.66 7.20
N ARG A 530 12.56 8.18 6.04
CA ARG A 530 13.96 8.30 5.65
C ARG A 530 14.33 9.74 5.31
N PRO A 531 15.63 10.11 5.32
CA PRO A 531 16.09 11.35 4.73
C PRO A 531 15.70 11.46 3.24
N PHE A 532 15.25 12.63 2.79
CA PHE A 532 14.81 12.84 1.39
C PHE A 532 15.96 12.75 0.37
N ASN A 533 17.20 12.81 0.82
CA ASN A 533 18.38 12.62 -0.02
C ASN A 533 18.83 11.15 -0.11
N ASP A 534 18.15 10.23 0.52
CA ASP A 534 18.35 8.78 0.33
C ASP A 534 17.67 8.32 -0.97
N CYS A 535 18.26 8.70 -2.10
CA CYS A 535 17.73 8.36 -3.42
C CYS A 535 17.72 6.85 -3.69
N ALA A 536 18.62 6.09 -3.05
CA ALA A 536 18.71 4.65 -3.19
C ALA A 536 17.51 3.90 -2.57
N ALA A 537 16.70 4.58 -1.75
CA ALA A 537 15.46 4.05 -1.23
C ALA A 537 14.45 3.66 -2.34
N CYS A 538 14.56 4.28 -3.53
CA CYS A 538 13.66 4.06 -4.66
C CYS A 538 14.39 3.83 -5.98
N HIS A 539 15.52 4.53 -6.19
CA HIS A 539 16.23 4.52 -7.46
C HIS A 539 17.24 3.40 -7.56
N VAL A 540 17.31 2.78 -8.74
CA VAL A 540 18.33 1.80 -9.06
C VAL A 540 19.71 2.45 -9.03
N GLY A 541 20.57 2.00 -8.12
CA GLY A 541 21.94 2.49 -8.00
C GLY A 541 22.11 3.87 -7.37
N GLY A 542 21.06 4.45 -6.78
CA GLY A 542 21.10 5.73 -6.06
C GLY A 542 21.17 6.95 -6.99
N PHE A 543 21.56 8.10 -6.43
CA PHE A 543 21.51 9.38 -7.14
C PHE A 543 22.43 9.44 -8.36
N ASP A 544 23.62 8.93 -8.25
CA ASP A 544 24.64 9.00 -9.32
C ASP A 544 24.27 8.19 -10.57
N LEU A 545 23.32 7.28 -10.42
CA LEU A 545 22.83 6.43 -11.51
C LEU A 545 21.41 6.81 -11.98
N ILE A 546 20.89 7.98 -11.61
CA ILE A 546 19.64 8.49 -12.18
C ILE A 546 19.88 8.66 -13.70
N PRO A 547 19.10 7.98 -14.54
CA PRO A 547 19.33 7.99 -15.98
C PRO A 547 19.22 9.39 -16.58
N ASP A 548 19.95 9.59 -17.68
CA ASP A 548 19.96 10.83 -18.44
C ASP A 548 18.55 11.34 -18.73
N GLN A 549 18.22 12.49 -18.15
CA GLN A 549 16.92 13.15 -18.30
C GLN A 549 16.70 13.69 -19.72
N GLY A 550 17.77 13.82 -20.54
CA GLY A 550 17.67 14.16 -21.95
C GLY A 550 16.90 13.12 -22.78
N LYS A 551 16.74 11.90 -22.27
CA LYS A 551 15.91 10.85 -22.88
C LYS A 551 14.43 10.91 -22.46
N ALA A 552 14.11 11.69 -21.45
CA ALA A 552 12.73 11.85 -21.00
C ALA A 552 11.96 12.77 -21.97
N VAL A 553 10.70 12.42 -22.21
CA VAL A 553 9.77 13.33 -22.88
C VAL A 553 9.42 14.45 -21.89
N ALA A 554 9.41 15.70 -22.36
CA ALA A 554 9.07 16.83 -21.51
C ALA A 554 7.64 16.70 -20.96
N THR A 555 7.45 17.06 -19.70
CA THR A 555 6.12 17.10 -19.06
C THR A 555 5.27 18.16 -19.75
N THR A 556 4.01 17.85 -20.00
CA THR A 556 3.07 18.74 -20.73
C THR A 556 2.49 19.85 -19.87
N LEU A 557 2.69 19.78 -18.56
CA LEU A 557 2.33 20.83 -17.59
C LEU A 557 3.55 21.19 -16.78
N ASP A 558 3.91 22.47 -16.80
CA ASP A 558 4.95 23.04 -15.95
C ASP A 558 4.39 23.43 -14.57
#